data_96f9a95f7aaf43ecac7928ce58c5ebb2
#
_entry.id   96f9a95f7aaf43ecac7928ce58c5ebb2
#
_cell.length_a   1.000
_cell.length_b   1.000
_cell.length_c   1.000
_cell.angle_alpha   90.00
_cell.angle_beta   90.00
_cell.angle_gamma   90.00
#
_symmetry.space_group_name_H-M   'P 1'
#
loop_
_entity.id
_entity.type
_entity.pdbx_description
1 polymer ?
#
loop_
_entity_poly.entity_id
_entity_poly.type
_entity_poly.pdbx_seq_one_letter_code
_entity_poly.pdbx_strand_id
1 'polypeptide(L)'
;MEVQQKGTVLLQFSADWCGPCKAMKSTTDKFQEKSEVMFQKINVDTENIIAKEYGVRSIPCFIVLKDGGQVARRLGIQSQHQLLELVK
;
A
#
# COMPACT_ATOMS: atom_id res chain seq x y z
N MET A 1 10.92 9.55 -4.72
CA MET A 1 10.26 8.36 -5.32
C MET A 1 9.05 8.80 -6.10
N GLU A 2 8.71 8.07 -7.13
CA GLU A 2 7.52 8.32 -7.92
C GLU A 2 6.51 7.21 -7.72
N VAL A 3 5.23 7.58 -7.62
CA VAL A 3 4.15 6.61 -7.56
C VAL A 3 3.78 6.22 -8.98
N GLN A 4 3.69 4.90 -9.23
CA GLN A 4 3.33 4.38 -10.54
C GLN A 4 1.92 4.83 -10.90
N GLN A 5 1.77 5.42 -12.12
CA GLN A 5 0.51 6.02 -12.55
C GLN A 5 -0.24 5.16 -13.57
N LYS A 6 0.36 4.10 -14.09
CA LYS A 6 -0.30 3.24 -15.09
C LYS A 6 -0.66 1.89 -14.51
N GLY A 7 -1.82 1.38 -14.89
CA GLY A 7 -2.29 0.09 -14.45
C GLY A 7 -2.75 0.09 -13.02
N THR A 8 -2.92 -1.10 -12.46
CA THR A 8 -3.34 -1.27 -11.07
C THR A 8 -2.12 -1.35 -10.17
N VAL A 9 -2.12 -0.56 -9.11
CA VAL A 9 -1.01 -0.49 -8.15
C VAL A 9 -1.56 -0.56 -6.75
N LEU A 10 -0.95 -1.40 -5.91
CA LEU A 10 -1.23 -1.42 -4.47
C LEU A 10 -0.12 -0.65 -3.77
N LEU A 11 -0.50 0.42 -3.08
CA LEU A 11 0.43 1.20 -2.26
C LEU A 11 0.27 0.78 -0.81
N GLN A 12 1.39 0.60 -0.11
CA GLN A 12 1.39 0.44 1.35
C GLN A 12 2.17 1.59 1.95
N PHE A 13 1.51 2.40 2.75
CA PHE A 13 2.16 3.46 3.53
C PHE A 13 2.60 2.88 4.87
N SER A 14 3.86 3.06 5.21
CA SER A 14 4.46 2.48 6.41
C SER A 14 5.56 3.36 6.98
N ALA A 15 6.15 2.94 8.09
CA ALA A 15 7.32 3.58 8.70
C ALA A 15 8.15 2.53 9.41
N ASP A 16 9.44 2.82 9.60
CA ASP A 16 10.36 1.88 10.23
C ASP A 16 9.99 1.57 11.69
N TRP A 17 9.37 2.54 12.37
CA TRP A 17 8.95 2.38 13.76
C TRP A 17 7.61 1.69 13.94
N CYS A 18 6.91 1.40 12.85
CA CYS A 18 5.55 0.86 12.88
C CYS A 18 5.57 -0.66 13.01
N GLY A 19 5.23 -1.19 14.20
CA GLY A 19 5.16 -2.62 14.44
C GLY A 19 4.16 -3.34 13.54
N PRO A 20 2.90 -2.87 13.46
CA PRO A 20 1.92 -3.48 12.56
C PRO A 20 2.35 -3.48 11.09
N CYS A 21 3.06 -2.43 10.66
CA CYS A 21 3.58 -2.37 9.29
C CYS A 21 4.62 -3.47 9.04
N LYS A 22 5.49 -3.70 10.02
CA LYS A 22 6.51 -4.74 9.94
C LYS A 22 5.87 -6.12 9.88
N ALA A 23 4.78 -6.33 10.62
CA ALA A 23 4.05 -7.58 10.62
C ALA A 23 3.42 -7.89 9.27
N MET A 24 3.23 -6.88 8.43
CA MET A 24 2.65 -7.07 7.10
C MET A 24 3.65 -7.63 6.08
N LYS A 25 4.95 -7.67 6.38
CA LYS A 25 5.94 -8.04 5.36
C LYS A 25 5.68 -9.42 4.76
N SER A 26 5.44 -10.43 5.56
CA SER A 26 5.20 -11.78 5.02
C SER A 26 3.91 -11.82 4.19
N THR A 27 2.88 -11.08 4.62
CA THR A 27 1.60 -11.00 3.89
C THR A 27 1.77 -10.32 2.53
N THR A 28 2.49 -9.19 2.50
CA THR A 28 2.71 -8.48 1.24
C THR A 28 3.66 -9.24 0.32
N ASP A 29 4.63 -9.97 0.87
CA ASP A 29 5.48 -10.84 0.06
C ASP A 29 4.65 -11.92 -0.64
N LYS A 30 3.73 -12.55 0.10
CA LYS A 30 2.82 -13.55 -0.47
C LYS A 30 1.85 -12.94 -1.46
N PHE A 31 1.36 -11.73 -1.19
CA PHE A 31 0.51 -11.01 -2.14
C PHE A 31 1.23 -10.83 -3.47
N GLN A 32 2.49 -10.39 -3.42
CA GLN A 32 3.28 -10.18 -4.64
C GLN A 32 3.52 -11.48 -5.42
N GLU A 33 3.62 -12.60 -4.73
CA GLU A 33 3.76 -13.91 -5.37
C GLU A 33 2.48 -14.35 -6.09
N LYS A 34 1.32 -13.94 -5.58
CA LYS A 34 0.02 -14.39 -6.07
C LYS A 34 -0.64 -13.39 -7.04
N SER A 35 -0.14 -12.18 -7.12
CA SER A 35 -0.76 -11.13 -7.91
C SER A 35 0.26 -10.49 -8.85
N GLU A 36 -0.21 -10.11 -10.06
CA GLU A 36 0.61 -9.39 -11.02
C GLU A 36 0.49 -7.88 -10.81
N VAL A 37 -0.35 -7.45 -9.86
CA VAL A 37 -0.53 -6.04 -9.53
C VAL A 37 0.79 -5.50 -8.97
N MET A 38 1.20 -4.33 -9.46
CA MET A 38 2.40 -3.67 -8.95
C MET A 38 2.21 -3.31 -7.48
N PHE A 39 3.26 -3.52 -6.68
CA PHE A 39 3.25 -3.17 -5.27
C PHE A 39 4.33 -2.13 -5.01
N GLN A 40 3.96 -1.03 -4.35
CA GLN A 40 4.91 -0.02 -3.91
C GLN A 40 4.75 0.24 -2.43
N LYS A 41 5.87 0.22 -1.70
CA LYS A 41 5.89 0.53 -0.28
C LYS A 41 6.42 1.95 -0.11
N ILE A 42 5.68 2.78 0.60
CA ILE A 42 6.00 4.20 0.78
C ILE A 42 6.25 4.46 2.25
N ASN A 43 7.45 4.93 2.58
CA ASN A 43 7.82 5.29 3.94
C ASN A 43 7.32 6.72 4.19
N VAL A 44 6.41 6.89 5.16
CA VAL A 44 5.78 8.20 5.41
C VAL A 44 6.75 9.23 5.98
N ASP A 45 7.85 8.79 6.59
CA ASP A 45 8.83 9.72 7.16
C ASP A 45 9.74 10.29 6.08
N THR A 46 10.18 9.47 5.13
CA THR A 46 11.04 9.92 4.04
C THR A 46 10.24 10.50 2.88
N GLU A 47 9.01 10.05 2.68
CA GLU A 47 8.13 10.49 1.59
C GLU A 47 6.90 11.20 2.14
N ASN A 48 7.12 12.18 3.04
CA ASN A 48 6.03 12.84 3.74
C ASN A 48 5.11 13.64 2.80
N ILE A 49 5.64 14.14 1.70
CA ILE A 49 4.83 14.89 0.72
C ILE A 49 3.83 13.95 0.06
N ILE A 50 4.28 12.76 -0.34
CA ILE A 50 3.39 11.77 -0.95
C ILE A 50 2.31 11.34 0.05
N ALA A 51 2.70 11.10 1.31
CA ALA A 51 1.74 10.73 2.35
C ALA A 51 0.68 11.81 2.53
N LYS A 52 1.08 13.08 2.51
CA LYS A 52 0.13 14.19 2.62
C LYS A 52 -0.79 14.28 1.41
N GLU A 53 -0.26 14.07 0.22
CA GLU A 53 -1.06 14.10 -1.01
C GLU A 53 -2.19 13.07 -0.98
N TYR A 54 -1.94 11.91 -0.39
CA TYR A 54 -2.95 10.86 -0.27
C TYR A 54 -3.75 10.94 1.02
N GLY A 55 -3.48 11.95 1.86
CA GLY A 55 -4.20 12.13 3.12
C GLY A 55 -4.01 11.00 4.12
N VAL A 56 -2.82 10.40 4.13
CA VAL A 56 -2.51 9.28 5.02
C VAL A 56 -2.19 9.80 6.40
N ARG A 57 -2.96 9.37 7.40
CA ARG A 57 -2.78 9.78 8.81
C ARG A 57 -2.48 8.60 9.72
N SER A 58 -2.89 7.41 9.33
CA SER A 58 -2.68 6.19 10.10
C SER A 58 -2.00 5.16 9.25
N ILE A 59 -1.12 4.37 9.83
CA ILE A 59 -0.39 3.31 9.11
C ILE A 59 -0.49 1.99 9.87
N PRO A 60 -0.44 0.86 9.17
CA PRO A 60 -0.34 0.76 7.72
C PRO A 60 -1.62 1.23 7.02
N CYS A 61 -1.44 1.85 5.86
CA CYS A 61 -2.56 2.27 5.02
C CYS A 61 -2.33 1.69 3.63
N PHE A 62 -3.34 1.02 3.09
CA PHE A 62 -3.27 0.42 1.75
C PHE A 62 -4.18 1.20 0.83
N ILE A 63 -3.64 1.63 -0.31
CA ILE A 63 -4.40 2.37 -1.32
C ILE A 63 -4.21 1.67 -2.66
N VAL A 64 -5.32 1.44 -3.36
CA VAL A 64 -5.28 0.90 -4.71
C VAL A 64 -5.50 2.02 -5.71
N LEU A 65 -4.59 2.11 -6.66
CA LEU A 65 -4.71 3.04 -7.77
C LEU A 65 -5.00 2.26 -9.05
N LYS A 66 -5.85 2.84 -9.90
CA LYS A 66 -6.04 2.35 -11.28
C LYS A 66 -5.80 3.54 -12.20
N ASP A 67 -4.76 3.43 -13.01
CA ASP A 67 -4.34 4.49 -13.92
C ASP A 67 -4.25 5.86 -13.23
N GLY A 68 -3.65 5.84 -12.04
CA GLY A 68 -3.42 7.06 -11.24
C GLY A 68 -4.57 7.48 -10.35
N GLY A 69 -5.74 6.91 -10.51
CA GLY A 69 -6.91 7.27 -9.69
C GLY A 69 -7.09 6.33 -8.51
N GLN A 70 -7.33 6.89 -7.34
CA GLN A 70 -7.57 6.08 -6.15
C GLN A 70 -8.95 5.43 -6.21
N VAL A 71 -9.00 4.11 -6.12
CA VAL A 71 -10.25 3.35 -6.19
C VAL A 71 -10.60 2.62 -4.91
N ALA A 72 -9.65 2.42 -4.01
CA ALA A 72 -9.91 1.75 -2.74
C ALA A 72 -8.87 2.16 -1.69
N ARG A 73 -9.26 2.07 -0.41
CA ARG A 73 -8.40 2.39 0.73
C ARG A 73 -8.76 1.50 1.91
N ARG A 74 -7.76 0.98 2.61
CA ARG A 74 -7.94 0.21 3.84
C ARG A 74 -6.89 0.62 4.86
N LEU A 75 -7.29 0.72 6.11
CA LEU A 75 -6.39 1.04 7.22
C LEU A 75 -6.14 -0.21 8.06
N GLY A 76 -4.93 -0.31 8.61
CA GLY A 76 -4.57 -1.37 9.53
C GLY A 76 -4.15 -2.66 8.84
N ILE A 77 -3.94 -3.69 9.65
CA ILE A 77 -3.48 -4.99 9.17
C ILE A 77 -4.54 -5.63 8.28
N GLN A 78 -4.11 -6.10 7.12
CA GLN A 78 -4.98 -6.79 6.17
C GLN A 78 -4.43 -8.19 5.93
N SER A 79 -5.32 -9.14 5.69
CA SER A 79 -4.93 -10.48 5.29
C SER A 79 -4.56 -10.49 3.80
N GLN A 80 -3.84 -11.53 3.38
CA GLN A 80 -3.54 -11.72 1.97
C GLN A 80 -4.82 -11.75 1.14
N HIS A 81 -5.84 -12.45 1.62
CA HIS A 81 -7.14 -12.52 0.93
C HIS A 81 -7.76 -11.14 0.77
N GLN A 82 -7.74 -10.33 1.84
CA GLN A 82 -8.29 -8.98 1.78
C GLN A 82 -7.57 -8.12 0.75
N LEU A 83 -6.24 -8.22 0.68
CA LEU A 83 -5.47 -7.46 -0.31
C LEU A 83 -5.78 -7.92 -1.74
N LEU A 84 -5.90 -9.23 -1.95
CA LEU A 84 -6.23 -9.77 -3.28
C LEU A 84 -7.63 -9.32 -3.73
N GLU A 85 -8.59 -9.30 -2.80
CA GLU A 85 -9.93 -8.79 -3.10
C GLU A 85 -9.93 -7.29 -3.39
N LEU A 86 -9.10 -6.55 -2.67
CA LEU A 86 -9.04 -5.10 -2.81
C LEU A 86 -8.60 -4.65 -4.20
N VAL A 87 -7.72 -5.41 -4.83
CA VAL A 87 -7.15 -5.04 -6.15
C VAL A 87 -7.95 -5.58 -7.34
N LYS A 88 -9.03 -6.29 -7.07
CA LYS A 88 -9.90 -6.79 -8.15
C LYS A 88 -10.65 -5.70 -8.90
#